data_8d436047b0b95b4ee9ee4763e657fdce
#
_entry.id   8d436047b0b95b4ee9ee4763e657fdce
#
_cell.length_a   1.000
_cell.length_b   1.000
_cell.length_c   1.000
_cell.angle_alpha   90.00
_cell.angle_beta   90.00
_cell.angle_gamma   90.00
#
_symmetry.space_group_name_H-M   'P 1'
#
loop_
_entity.id
_entity.type
_entity.pdbx_description
1 polymer ?
#
loop_
_entity_poly.entity_id
_entity_poly.type
_entity_poly.pdbx_seq_one_letter_code
_entity_poly.pdbx_strand_id
1 'polypeptide(L)'
;MALRSKIKTAKDSISSHLLELRSRLIRVLICLGVFTIIGLPFASEIYAFVATPLISILPEGSSMIATGVSTPFMTPIKLTLFVALLITMPYFFYQIWMFAAPGLYLKEKSFLLPLMITSICLFVTGIAFAYYIVCPIIFSFFIKAAPESILVMTDISQYLNFMLSLTLAFGIVFEMPVATYLLIKSGVVKKDSLIKARPYLVVMFFIIGMLLTPPDVFSQLFLAIPMWLLFELGLLISSDKNSGH
;
A
#
# COMPACT_ATOMS: atom_id res chain seq x y z
N MET A 1 4.40 -48.12 -4.52
CA MET A 1 5.09 -47.56 -3.35
C MET A 1 5.68 -46.15 -3.60
N ALA A 2 6.33 -45.91 -4.73
CA ALA A 2 6.96 -44.62 -5.11
C ALA A 2 5.99 -43.41 -5.21
N LEU A 3 4.74 -43.61 -5.67
CA LEU A 3 3.77 -42.50 -5.73
C LEU A 3 3.31 -42.02 -4.35
N ARG A 4 3.14 -42.92 -3.41
CA ARG A 4 2.76 -42.58 -2.02
C ARG A 4 3.88 -41.84 -1.27
N SER A 5 5.14 -42.15 -1.54
CA SER A 5 6.28 -41.43 -0.96
C SER A 5 6.41 -40.02 -1.51
N LYS A 6 6.22 -39.84 -2.83
CA LYS A 6 6.22 -38.51 -3.48
C LYS A 6 5.09 -37.61 -2.98
N ILE A 7 3.89 -38.15 -2.78
CA ILE A 7 2.75 -37.39 -2.25
C ILE A 7 2.99 -37.00 -0.79
N LYS A 8 3.61 -37.89 0.01
CA LYS A 8 3.93 -37.59 1.41
C LYS A 8 5.01 -36.50 1.53
N THR A 9 6.09 -36.58 0.73
CA THR A 9 7.14 -35.54 0.69
C THR A 9 6.61 -34.17 0.20
N ALA A 10 5.73 -34.16 -0.79
CA ALA A 10 5.11 -32.92 -1.28
C ALA A 10 4.18 -32.29 -0.20
N LYS A 11 3.41 -33.13 0.53
CA LYS A 11 2.53 -32.69 1.61
C LYS A 11 3.32 -32.16 2.80
N ASP A 12 4.43 -32.81 3.15
CA ASP A 12 5.32 -32.37 4.24
C ASP A 12 6.05 -31.06 3.89
N SER A 13 6.40 -30.87 2.62
CA SER A 13 6.98 -29.61 2.11
C SER A 13 5.98 -28.45 2.15
N ILE A 14 4.73 -28.69 1.77
CA ILE A 14 3.69 -27.63 1.82
C ILE A 14 3.35 -27.28 3.27
N SER A 15 3.24 -28.27 4.16
CA SER A 15 2.94 -28.03 5.56
C SER A 15 4.07 -27.26 6.28
N SER A 16 5.33 -27.55 5.99
CA SER A 16 6.47 -26.80 6.55
C SER A 16 6.49 -25.34 6.07
N HIS A 17 6.16 -25.11 4.80
CA HIS A 17 6.09 -23.74 4.25
C HIS A 17 4.95 -22.93 4.88
N LEU A 18 3.79 -23.55 5.11
CA LEU A 18 2.67 -22.90 5.82
C LEU A 18 2.99 -22.58 7.29
N LEU A 19 3.73 -23.48 7.98
CA LEU A 19 4.18 -23.24 9.35
C LEU A 19 5.20 -22.08 9.40
N GLU A 20 6.08 -21.98 8.41
CA GLU A 20 7.00 -20.85 8.27
C GLU A 20 6.25 -19.54 8.06
N LEU A 21 5.27 -19.49 7.13
CA LEU A 21 4.44 -18.32 6.88
C LEU A 21 3.72 -17.87 8.17
N ARG A 22 3.11 -18.81 8.91
CA ARG A 22 2.45 -18.53 10.20
C ARG A 22 3.43 -17.90 11.20
N SER A 23 4.61 -18.48 11.35
CA SER A 23 5.62 -17.99 12.30
C SER A 23 6.07 -16.55 11.93
N ARG A 24 6.27 -16.27 10.63
CA ARG A 24 6.63 -14.94 10.14
C ARG A 24 5.53 -13.91 10.36
N LEU A 25 4.28 -14.30 10.07
CA LEU A 25 3.12 -13.43 10.29
C LEU A 25 2.95 -13.08 11.78
N ILE A 26 3.11 -14.04 12.68
CA ILE A 26 3.05 -13.79 14.13
C ILE A 26 4.13 -12.78 14.55
N ARG A 27 5.36 -12.87 14.03
CA ARG A 27 6.42 -11.88 14.35
C ARG A 27 6.05 -10.48 13.88
N VAL A 28 5.45 -10.35 12.70
CA VAL A 28 4.97 -9.05 12.19
C VAL A 28 3.86 -8.50 13.08
N LEU A 29 2.90 -9.33 13.49
CA LEU A 29 1.82 -8.92 14.38
C LEU A 29 2.33 -8.50 15.76
N ILE A 30 3.33 -9.20 16.30
CA ILE A 30 3.98 -8.79 17.56
C ILE A 30 4.66 -7.44 17.39
N CYS A 31 5.40 -7.23 16.30
CA CYS A 31 6.06 -5.97 15.98
C CYS A 31 5.04 -4.82 15.88
N LEU A 32 3.93 -5.02 15.16
CA LEU A 32 2.81 -4.10 15.07
C LEU A 32 2.23 -3.77 16.44
N GLY A 33 1.98 -4.79 17.27
CA GLY A 33 1.46 -4.60 18.63
C GLY A 33 2.40 -3.76 19.51
N VAL A 34 3.70 -4.01 19.44
CA VAL A 34 4.71 -3.25 20.18
C VAL A 34 4.72 -1.79 19.75
N PHE A 35 4.75 -1.49 18.44
CA PHE A 35 4.71 -0.10 17.96
C PHE A 35 3.39 0.58 18.28
N THR A 36 2.28 -0.15 18.25
CA THR A 36 0.97 0.40 18.67
C THR A 36 0.99 0.81 20.15
N ILE A 37 1.45 -0.07 21.03
CA ILE A 37 1.52 0.21 22.47
C ILE A 37 2.43 1.42 22.75
N ILE A 38 3.58 1.51 22.09
CA ILE A 38 4.53 2.64 22.22
C ILE A 38 3.89 3.93 21.69
N GLY A 39 3.10 3.86 20.63
CA GLY A 39 2.48 5.02 20.00
C GLY A 39 1.25 5.57 20.74
N LEU A 40 0.53 4.75 21.52
CA LEU A 40 -0.70 5.18 22.21
C LEU A 40 -0.55 6.42 23.09
N PRO A 41 0.52 6.60 23.89
CA PRO A 41 0.72 7.82 24.65
C PRO A 41 0.84 9.09 23.80
N PHE A 42 1.25 8.95 22.55
CA PHE A 42 1.45 10.04 21.57
C PHE A 42 0.29 10.18 20.57
N ALA A 43 -0.86 9.59 20.87
CA ALA A 43 -1.99 9.53 19.92
C ALA A 43 -2.49 10.93 19.53
N SER A 44 -2.47 11.89 20.43
CA SER A 44 -2.90 13.27 20.18
C SER A 44 -1.92 14.02 19.26
N GLU A 45 -0.62 13.85 19.47
CA GLU A 45 0.43 14.45 18.67
C GLU A 45 0.46 13.85 17.27
N ILE A 46 0.31 12.53 17.17
CA ILE A 46 0.19 11.82 15.88
C ILE A 46 -1.02 12.35 15.11
N TYR A 47 -2.16 12.51 15.80
CA TYR A 47 -3.35 13.08 15.17
C TYR A 47 -3.12 14.50 14.67
N ALA A 48 -2.55 15.38 15.50
CA ALA A 48 -2.27 16.77 15.13
C ALA A 48 -1.37 16.86 13.89
N PHE A 49 -0.31 16.04 13.83
CA PHE A 49 0.59 15.98 12.69
C PHE A 49 -0.14 15.53 11.41
N VAL A 50 -0.93 14.47 11.48
CA VAL A 50 -1.60 13.89 10.32
C VAL A 50 -2.78 14.75 9.82
N ALA A 51 -3.43 15.51 10.71
CA ALA A 51 -4.52 16.41 10.35
C ALA A 51 -4.04 17.74 9.73
N THR A 52 -2.76 18.09 9.90
CA THR A 52 -2.18 19.36 9.44
C THR A 52 -2.49 19.68 7.97
N PRO A 53 -2.34 18.78 6.99
CA PRO A 53 -2.60 19.10 5.57
C PRO A 53 -4.05 19.52 5.31
N LEU A 54 -5.02 18.91 6.01
CA LEU A 54 -6.41 19.32 5.85
C LEU A 54 -6.65 20.69 6.48
N ILE A 55 -6.17 20.87 7.73
CA ILE A 55 -6.38 22.13 8.45
C ILE A 55 -5.84 23.32 7.67
N SER A 56 -4.71 23.13 6.94
CA SER A 56 -4.11 24.18 6.12
C SER A 56 -4.89 24.53 4.83
N ILE A 57 -5.82 23.67 4.41
CA ILE A 57 -6.60 23.87 3.18
C ILE A 57 -8.03 24.35 3.50
N LEU A 58 -8.49 24.17 4.73
CA LEU A 58 -9.82 24.60 5.14
C LEU A 58 -9.98 26.13 5.03
N PRO A 59 -11.13 26.60 4.51
CA PRO A 59 -11.45 28.04 4.46
C PRO A 59 -11.50 28.64 5.88
N GLU A 60 -11.23 29.96 5.98
CA GLU A 60 -11.35 30.69 7.24
C GLU A 60 -12.76 30.54 7.82
N GLY A 61 -12.84 30.17 9.10
CA GLY A 61 -14.11 29.93 9.78
C GLY A 61 -14.66 28.51 9.65
N SER A 62 -14.02 27.65 8.85
CA SER A 62 -14.35 26.21 8.79
C SER A 62 -13.58 25.44 9.86
N SER A 63 -14.23 24.43 10.45
CA SER A 63 -13.59 23.56 11.45
C SER A 63 -13.94 22.11 11.18
N MET A 64 -13.10 21.22 11.67
CA MET A 64 -13.41 19.79 11.69
C MET A 64 -14.45 19.52 12.78
N ILE A 65 -15.42 18.67 12.47
CA ILE A 65 -16.48 18.26 13.42
C ILE A 65 -16.35 16.78 13.74
N ALA A 66 -16.77 16.41 14.93
CA ALA A 66 -16.95 15.02 15.34
C ALA A 66 -18.44 14.73 15.43
N THR A 67 -18.97 13.94 14.51
CA THR A 67 -20.40 13.60 14.46
C THR A 67 -20.79 12.48 15.42
N GLY A 68 -19.85 11.63 15.80
CA GLY A 68 -20.08 10.54 16.74
C GLY A 68 -19.53 10.83 18.14
N VAL A 69 -20.22 10.37 19.18
CA VAL A 69 -19.81 10.58 20.58
C VAL A 69 -18.42 9.97 20.88
N SER A 70 -18.12 8.81 20.34
CA SER A 70 -16.83 8.11 20.52
C SER A 70 -15.74 8.55 19.54
N THR A 71 -16.10 9.30 18.50
CA THR A 71 -15.18 9.69 17.41
C THR A 71 -13.93 10.41 17.92
N PRO A 72 -14.01 11.43 18.81
CA PRO A 72 -12.82 12.14 19.27
C PRO A 72 -11.81 11.24 19.99
N PHE A 73 -12.30 10.19 20.65
CA PHE A 73 -11.46 9.23 21.37
C PHE A 73 -10.93 8.11 20.45
N MET A 74 -11.79 7.55 19.60
CA MET A 74 -11.40 6.41 18.74
C MET A 74 -10.52 6.79 17.57
N THR A 75 -10.66 8.01 17.06
CA THR A 75 -9.93 8.47 15.88
C THR A 75 -8.42 8.55 16.10
N PRO A 76 -7.89 9.16 17.18
CA PRO A 76 -6.46 9.15 17.49
C PRO A 76 -5.91 7.73 17.68
N ILE A 77 -6.68 6.82 18.30
CA ILE A 77 -6.27 5.42 18.49
C ILE A 77 -6.13 4.69 17.16
N LYS A 78 -7.13 4.81 16.27
CA LYS A 78 -7.08 4.22 14.93
C LYS A 78 -5.89 4.74 14.13
N LEU A 79 -5.62 6.04 14.22
CA LEU A 79 -4.50 6.66 13.56
C LEU A 79 -3.16 6.16 14.10
N THR A 80 -3.04 6.01 15.41
CA THR A 80 -1.85 5.43 16.04
C THR A 80 -1.60 4.00 15.55
N LEU A 81 -2.64 3.17 15.49
CA LEU A 81 -2.54 1.82 14.93
C LEU A 81 -2.08 1.84 13.47
N PHE A 82 -2.60 2.78 12.68
CA PHE A 82 -2.21 2.93 11.28
C PHE A 82 -0.75 3.38 11.13
N VAL A 83 -0.29 4.35 11.90
CA VAL A 83 1.11 4.79 11.90
C VAL A 83 2.03 3.65 12.35
N ALA A 84 1.63 2.88 13.37
CA ALA A 84 2.35 1.67 13.78
C ALA A 84 2.41 0.65 12.65
N LEU A 85 1.34 0.48 11.88
CA LEU A 85 1.32 -0.37 10.68
C LEU A 85 2.36 0.12 9.66
N LEU A 86 2.37 1.41 9.33
CA LEU A 86 3.33 1.99 8.36
C LEU A 86 4.79 1.79 8.83
N ILE A 87 5.06 1.99 10.12
CA ILE A 87 6.40 1.77 10.70
C ILE A 87 6.78 0.28 10.67
N THR A 88 5.80 -0.62 10.78
CA THR A 88 6.03 -2.08 10.72
C THR A 88 6.27 -2.57 9.29
N MET A 89 5.84 -1.83 8.25
CA MET A 89 5.93 -2.27 6.84
C MET A 89 7.36 -2.61 6.37
N PRO A 90 8.43 -1.90 6.72
CA PRO A 90 9.79 -2.32 6.38
C PRO A 90 10.14 -3.72 6.91
N TYR A 91 9.71 -4.02 8.15
CA TYR A 91 9.89 -5.34 8.72
C TYR A 91 9.01 -6.40 8.07
N PHE A 92 7.78 -6.03 7.67
CA PHE A 92 6.89 -6.88 6.90
C PHE A 92 7.49 -7.25 5.53
N PHE A 93 8.02 -6.28 4.79
CA PHE A 93 8.74 -6.54 3.53
C PHE A 93 9.95 -7.45 3.76
N TYR A 94 10.75 -7.21 4.79
CA TYR A 94 11.84 -8.11 5.15
C TYR A 94 11.36 -9.55 5.35
N GLN A 95 10.26 -9.77 6.07
CA GLN A 95 9.70 -11.12 6.30
C GLN A 95 9.16 -11.75 5.02
N ILE A 96 8.52 -10.97 4.13
CA ILE A 96 8.07 -11.45 2.81
C ILE A 96 9.26 -11.89 1.97
N TRP A 97 10.29 -11.06 1.87
CA TRP A 97 11.49 -11.37 1.07
C TRP A 97 12.23 -12.58 1.59
N MET A 98 12.36 -12.71 2.91
CA MET A 98 12.95 -13.90 3.52
C MET A 98 12.11 -15.17 3.33
N PHE A 99 10.79 -15.04 3.18
CA PHE A 99 9.91 -16.15 2.86
C PHE A 99 10.03 -16.55 1.38
N ALA A 100 10.19 -15.59 0.49
CA ALA A 100 10.35 -15.83 -0.94
C ALA A 100 11.76 -16.35 -1.31
N ALA A 101 12.77 -16.06 -0.49
CA ALA A 101 14.19 -16.41 -0.73
C ALA A 101 14.46 -17.89 -1.04
N PRO A 102 13.83 -18.89 -0.40
CA PRO A 102 14.03 -20.29 -0.73
C PRO A 102 13.55 -20.68 -2.12
N GLY A 103 12.56 -19.94 -2.68
CA GLY A 103 12.02 -20.16 -4.02
C GLY A 103 12.87 -19.54 -5.15
N LEU A 104 13.82 -18.66 -4.82
CA LEU A 104 14.72 -18.06 -5.81
C LEU A 104 15.97 -18.95 -6.00
N TYR A 105 16.47 -19.01 -7.26
CA TYR A 105 17.70 -19.75 -7.56
C TYR A 105 18.89 -19.19 -6.76
N LEU A 106 19.83 -20.08 -6.38
CA LEU A 106 21.02 -19.75 -5.55
C LEU A 106 21.84 -18.55 -6.07
N LYS A 107 21.84 -18.34 -7.39
CA LYS A 107 22.51 -17.20 -8.05
C LYS A 107 21.79 -15.85 -7.86
N GLU A 108 20.55 -15.85 -7.41
CA GLU A 108 19.72 -14.65 -7.30
C GLU A 108 19.63 -14.11 -5.86
N LYS A 109 20.20 -14.82 -4.88
CA LYS A 109 20.19 -14.38 -3.47
C LYS A 109 20.89 -13.04 -3.25
N SER A 110 21.87 -12.68 -4.09
CA SER A 110 22.54 -11.37 -4.04
C SER A 110 21.63 -10.20 -4.41
N PHE A 111 20.51 -10.47 -5.13
CA PHE A 111 19.54 -9.45 -5.51
C PHE A 111 18.45 -9.21 -4.46
N LEU A 112 18.36 -10.06 -3.41
CA LEU A 112 17.34 -9.91 -2.37
C LEU A 112 17.48 -8.60 -1.58
N LEU A 113 18.71 -8.26 -1.19
CA LEU A 113 18.94 -7.04 -0.41
C LEU A 113 18.63 -5.76 -1.19
N PRO A 114 19.14 -5.55 -2.43
CA PRO A 114 18.75 -4.41 -3.25
C PRO A 114 17.24 -4.34 -3.47
N LEU A 115 16.58 -5.48 -3.73
CA LEU A 115 15.15 -5.55 -3.98
C LEU A 115 14.34 -5.16 -2.75
N MET A 116 14.74 -5.63 -1.57
CA MET A 116 14.12 -5.27 -0.30
C MET A 116 14.25 -3.76 -0.02
N ILE A 117 15.43 -3.19 -0.22
CA ILE A 117 15.67 -1.75 -0.04
C ILE A 117 14.81 -0.96 -1.02
N THR A 118 14.72 -1.38 -2.29
CA THR A 118 13.90 -0.73 -3.31
C THR A 118 12.41 -0.78 -2.93
N SER A 119 11.90 -1.92 -2.46
CA SER A 119 10.52 -2.03 -1.97
C SER A 119 10.27 -1.06 -0.82
N ILE A 120 11.11 -1.04 0.20
CA ILE A 120 10.95 -0.12 1.34
C ILE A 120 10.96 1.34 0.86
N CYS A 121 11.90 1.71 -0.01
CA CYS A 121 11.98 3.08 -0.55
C CYS A 121 10.75 3.44 -1.37
N LEU A 122 10.27 2.54 -2.24
CA LEU A 122 9.07 2.77 -3.05
C LEU A 122 7.82 2.89 -2.18
N PHE A 123 7.66 2.02 -1.19
CA PHE A 123 6.54 2.09 -0.26
C PHE A 123 6.50 3.42 0.50
N VAL A 124 7.63 3.85 1.08
CA VAL A 124 7.74 5.15 1.77
C VAL A 124 7.47 6.31 0.82
N THR A 125 7.99 6.23 -0.41
CA THR A 125 7.72 7.24 -1.45
C THR A 125 6.24 7.28 -1.82
N GLY A 126 5.56 6.13 -1.91
CA GLY A 126 4.13 6.03 -2.16
C GLY A 126 3.29 6.69 -1.07
N ILE A 127 3.65 6.45 0.20
CA ILE A 127 3.02 7.10 1.35
C ILE A 127 3.21 8.62 1.28
N ALA A 128 4.46 9.08 1.06
CA ALA A 128 4.78 10.50 0.95
C ALA A 128 4.05 11.16 -0.23
N PHE A 129 3.98 10.50 -1.38
CA PHE A 129 3.24 10.95 -2.55
C PHE A 129 1.74 11.11 -2.25
N ALA A 130 1.12 10.12 -1.60
CA ALA A 130 -0.27 10.19 -1.19
C ALA A 130 -0.51 11.36 -0.23
N TYR A 131 0.31 11.48 0.80
CA TYR A 131 0.13 12.46 1.87
C TYR A 131 0.37 13.90 1.40
N TYR A 132 1.49 14.15 0.68
CA TYR A 132 1.90 15.52 0.31
C TYR A 132 1.34 16.00 -1.02
N ILE A 133 0.95 15.10 -1.93
CA ILE A 133 0.51 15.47 -3.27
C ILE A 133 -0.96 15.10 -3.49
N VAL A 134 -1.33 13.83 -3.35
CA VAL A 134 -2.66 13.36 -3.74
C VAL A 134 -3.74 13.86 -2.79
N CYS A 135 -3.55 13.72 -1.48
CA CYS A 135 -4.52 14.17 -0.49
C CYS A 135 -4.83 15.66 -0.60
N PRO A 136 -3.84 16.59 -0.63
CA PRO A 136 -4.12 18.01 -0.77
C PRO A 136 -4.87 18.36 -2.06
N ILE A 137 -4.53 17.73 -3.19
CA ILE A 137 -5.19 17.97 -4.48
C ILE A 137 -6.65 17.54 -4.41
N ILE A 138 -6.95 16.33 -3.94
CA ILE A 138 -8.31 15.79 -3.86
C ILE A 138 -9.16 16.64 -2.90
N PHE A 139 -8.65 16.95 -1.71
CA PHE A 139 -9.39 17.77 -0.75
C PHE A 139 -9.61 19.19 -1.23
N SER A 140 -8.60 19.82 -1.84
CA SER A 140 -8.76 21.14 -2.46
C SER A 140 -9.82 21.13 -3.57
N PHE A 141 -9.89 20.06 -4.36
CA PHE A 141 -10.92 19.87 -5.36
C PHE A 141 -12.32 19.80 -4.72
N PHE A 142 -12.52 18.97 -3.70
CA PHE A 142 -13.83 18.82 -3.02
C PHE A 142 -14.29 20.12 -2.36
N ILE A 143 -13.38 20.85 -1.71
CA ILE A 143 -13.71 22.13 -1.08
C ILE A 143 -14.11 23.17 -2.15
N LYS A 144 -13.38 23.26 -3.26
CA LYS A 144 -13.67 24.20 -4.35
C LYS A 144 -14.90 23.83 -5.17
N ALA A 145 -15.25 22.56 -5.22
CA ALA A 145 -16.46 22.07 -5.91
C ALA A 145 -17.74 22.32 -5.11
N ALA A 146 -17.64 22.62 -3.80
CA ALA A 146 -18.80 22.96 -2.98
C ALA A 146 -19.37 24.33 -3.40
N PRO A 147 -20.71 24.47 -3.54
CA PRO A 147 -21.36 25.76 -3.76
C PRO A 147 -21.01 26.76 -2.65
N GLU A 148 -20.86 28.05 -2.98
CA GLU A 148 -20.54 29.13 -2.02
C GLU A 148 -21.54 29.27 -0.86
N SER A 149 -22.76 28.80 -1.06
CA SER A 149 -23.82 28.82 -0.04
C SER A 149 -23.70 27.70 1.01
N ILE A 150 -22.76 26.77 0.84
CA ILE A 150 -22.60 25.62 1.74
C ILE A 150 -21.31 25.80 2.58
N LEU A 151 -21.50 25.83 3.90
CA LEU A 151 -20.36 25.79 4.81
C LEU A 151 -19.80 24.37 4.87
N VAL A 152 -18.55 24.19 4.41
CA VAL A 152 -17.88 22.88 4.42
C VAL A 152 -17.42 22.57 5.83
N MET A 153 -18.08 21.61 6.49
CA MET A 153 -17.70 21.05 7.77
C MET A 153 -17.29 19.59 7.59
N THR A 154 -16.01 19.30 7.67
CA THR A 154 -15.49 17.96 7.43
C THR A 154 -15.53 17.11 8.71
N ASP A 155 -16.16 15.93 8.67
CA ASP A 155 -16.12 14.97 9.77
C ASP A 155 -14.72 14.34 9.91
N ILE A 156 -14.18 14.40 11.12
CA ILE A 156 -12.83 13.91 11.47
C ILE A 156 -12.64 12.45 11.10
N SER A 157 -13.63 11.60 11.38
CA SER A 157 -13.52 10.16 11.14
C SER A 157 -13.56 9.83 9.66
N GLN A 158 -14.43 10.50 8.90
CA GLN A 158 -14.54 10.28 7.45
C GLN A 158 -13.26 10.73 6.73
N TYR A 159 -12.76 11.92 7.09
CA TYR A 159 -11.50 12.43 6.57
C TYR A 159 -10.35 11.45 6.79
N LEU A 160 -10.16 11.02 8.05
CA LEU A 160 -9.06 10.13 8.37
C LEU A 160 -9.21 8.76 7.71
N ASN A 161 -10.40 8.16 7.71
CA ASN A 161 -10.62 6.89 7.03
C ASN A 161 -10.27 6.97 5.55
N PHE A 162 -10.68 8.05 4.87
CA PHE A 162 -10.34 8.27 3.47
C PHE A 162 -8.83 8.42 3.27
N MET A 163 -8.19 9.28 4.05
CA MET A 163 -6.75 9.54 3.97
C MET A 163 -5.92 8.28 4.27
N LEU A 164 -6.29 7.50 5.30
CA LEU A 164 -5.62 6.26 5.65
C LEU A 164 -5.72 5.23 4.52
N SER A 165 -6.93 5.06 3.95
CA SER A 165 -7.15 4.16 2.81
C SER A 165 -6.32 4.57 1.60
N LEU A 166 -6.30 5.85 1.28
CA LEU A 166 -5.55 6.41 0.16
C LEU A 166 -4.03 6.21 0.35
N THR A 167 -3.52 6.56 1.52
CA THR A 167 -2.10 6.43 1.85
C THR A 167 -1.62 4.97 1.77
N LEU A 168 -2.41 4.04 2.32
CA LEU A 168 -2.09 2.62 2.24
C LEU A 168 -2.15 2.10 0.80
N ALA A 169 -3.17 2.50 0.05
CA ALA A 169 -3.32 2.12 -1.34
C ALA A 169 -2.11 2.56 -2.18
N PHE A 170 -1.68 3.82 -2.06
CA PHE A 170 -0.50 4.31 -2.78
C PHE A 170 0.78 3.63 -2.31
N GLY A 171 0.94 3.37 -1.02
CA GLY A 171 2.07 2.58 -0.51
C GLY A 171 2.16 1.23 -1.22
N ILE A 172 1.05 0.49 -1.33
CA ILE A 172 0.98 -0.81 -2.01
C ILE A 172 1.17 -0.66 -3.53
N VAL A 173 0.57 0.34 -4.14
CA VAL A 173 0.65 0.58 -5.60
C VAL A 173 2.07 0.90 -6.03
N PHE A 174 2.83 1.60 -5.22
CA PHE A 174 4.23 1.89 -5.49
C PHE A 174 5.12 0.62 -5.51
N GLU A 175 4.63 -0.51 -4.98
CA GLU A 175 5.29 -1.81 -5.15
C GLU A 175 5.08 -2.43 -6.54
N MET A 176 4.18 -1.90 -7.37
CA MET A 176 3.90 -2.42 -8.71
C MET A 176 5.15 -2.61 -9.58
N PRO A 177 6.12 -1.67 -9.65
CA PRO A 177 7.33 -1.86 -10.44
C PRO A 177 8.14 -3.08 -9.99
N VAL A 178 8.28 -3.27 -8.67
CA VAL A 178 9.01 -4.40 -8.09
C VAL A 178 8.26 -5.70 -8.34
N ALA A 179 6.94 -5.72 -8.13
CA ALA A 179 6.10 -6.88 -8.37
C ALA A 179 6.13 -7.31 -9.84
N THR A 180 6.01 -6.35 -10.77
CA THR A 180 6.09 -6.59 -12.22
C THR A 180 7.45 -7.15 -12.63
N TYR A 181 8.54 -6.54 -12.15
CA TYR A 181 9.90 -7.01 -12.39
C TYR A 181 10.10 -8.45 -11.92
N LEU A 182 9.62 -8.78 -10.74
CA LEU A 182 9.76 -10.12 -10.17
C LEU A 182 8.95 -11.18 -10.92
N LEU A 183 7.69 -10.87 -11.27
CA LEU A 183 6.84 -11.78 -12.03
C LEU A 183 7.48 -12.15 -13.38
N ILE A 184 8.11 -11.20 -14.03
CA ILE A 184 8.82 -11.44 -15.30
C ILE A 184 10.11 -12.20 -15.05
N LYS A 185 10.92 -11.76 -14.09
CA LYS A 185 12.24 -12.36 -13.81
C LYS A 185 12.15 -13.79 -13.30
N SER A 186 11.14 -14.10 -12.48
CA SER A 186 10.88 -15.47 -12.00
C SER A 186 10.29 -16.40 -13.08
N GLY A 187 9.96 -15.86 -14.25
CA GLY A 187 9.37 -16.64 -15.35
C GLY A 187 7.92 -17.05 -15.13
N VAL A 188 7.28 -16.57 -14.04
CA VAL A 188 5.86 -16.85 -13.76
C VAL A 188 4.96 -16.24 -14.84
N VAL A 189 5.30 -15.04 -15.31
CA VAL A 189 4.56 -14.33 -16.35
C VAL A 189 5.54 -13.83 -17.43
N LYS A 190 5.17 -14.02 -18.70
CA LYS A 190 5.92 -13.46 -19.82
C LYS A 190 5.60 -11.97 -19.97
N LYS A 191 6.60 -11.15 -20.32
CA LYS A 191 6.43 -9.72 -20.57
C LYS A 191 5.34 -9.41 -21.58
N ASP A 192 5.29 -10.16 -22.69
CA ASP A 192 4.26 -10.02 -23.73
C ASP A 192 2.84 -10.25 -23.21
N SER A 193 2.68 -11.15 -22.22
CA SER A 193 1.38 -11.41 -21.61
C SER A 193 0.92 -10.21 -20.79
N LEU A 194 1.82 -9.54 -20.06
CA LEU A 194 1.51 -8.32 -19.32
C LEU A 194 1.22 -7.14 -20.24
N ILE A 195 1.94 -7.03 -21.36
CA ILE A 195 1.66 -6.03 -22.39
C ILE A 195 0.26 -6.22 -22.98
N LYS A 196 -0.13 -7.46 -23.29
CA LYS A 196 -1.48 -7.79 -23.76
C LYS A 196 -2.56 -7.56 -22.68
N ALA A 197 -2.22 -7.66 -21.42
CA ALA A 197 -3.13 -7.42 -20.29
C ALA A 197 -3.36 -5.94 -19.97
N ARG A 198 -2.62 -4.99 -20.56
CA ARG A 198 -2.74 -3.55 -20.33
C ARG A 198 -4.19 -3.03 -20.25
N PRO A 199 -5.09 -3.29 -21.21
CA PRO A 199 -6.45 -2.77 -21.16
C PRO A 199 -7.23 -3.28 -19.95
N TYR A 200 -7.01 -4.53 -19.55
CA TYR A 200 -7.65 -5.11 -18.36
C TYR A 200 -7.09 -4.50 -17.05
N LEU A 201 -5.78 -4.22 -17.01
CA LEU A 201 -5.14 -3.59 -15.86
C LEU A 201 -5.61 -2.15 -15.69
N VAL A 202 -5.76 -1.40 -16.78
CA VAL A 202 -6.32 -0.03 -16.71
C VAL A 202 -7.73 -0.07 -16.11
N VAL A 203 -8.60 -0.95 -16.58
CA VAL A 203 -9.95 -1.11 -16.02
C VAL A 203 -9.88 -1.49 -14.53
N MET A 204 -8.98 -2.39 -14.16
CA MET A 204 -8.76 -2.79 -12.77
C MET A 204 -8.32 -1.59 -11.90
N PHE A 205 -7.44 -0.73 -12.39
CA PHE A 205 -7.01 0.47 -11.67
C PHE A 205 -8.16 1.45 -11.44
N PHE A 206 -9.06 1.61 -12.41
CA PHE A 206 -10.27 2.40 -12.24
C PHE A 206 -11.24 1.77 -11.22
N ILE A 207 -11.38 0.45 -11.21
CA ILE A 207 -12.20 -0.26 -10.20
C ILE A 207 -11.61 -0.06 -8.80
N ILE A 208 -10.31 -0.19 -8.65
CA ILE A 208 -9.61 0.08 -7.37
C ILE A 208 -9.84 1.53 -6.95
N GLY A 209 -9.68 2.48 -7.87
CA GLY A 209 -9.97 3.88 -7.64
C GLY A 209 -11.39 4.11 -7.12
N MET A 210 -12.39 3.50 -7.76
CA MET A 210 -13.80 3.61 -7.36
C MET A 210 -14.08 3.04 -5.95
N LEU A 211 -13.35 2.01 -5.53
CA LEU A 211 -13.51 1.42 -4.19
C LEU A 211 -12.86 2.27 -3.10
N LEU A 212 -11.82 3.03 -3.43
CA LEU A 212 -11.02 3.79 -2.49
C LEU A 212 -11.46 5.26 -2.36
N THR A 213 -12.08 5.82 -3.39
CA THR A 213 -12.56 7.21 -3.41
C THR A 213 -14.08 7.27 -3.55
N PRO A 214 -14.71 8.39 -3.18
CA PRO A 214 -16.09 8.67 -3.59
C PRO A 214 -16.22 8.48 -5.11
N PRO A 215 -17.41 8.11 -5.62
CA PRO A 215 -17.61 7.83 -7.04
C PRO A 215 -17.62 9.13 -7.87
N ASP A 216 -16.47 9.77 -7.96
CA ASP A 216 -16.22 10.94 -8.81
C ASP A 216 -15.07 10.67 -9.80
N VAL A 217 -15.21 11.22 -11.00
CA VAL A 217 -14.26 10.97 -12.10
C VAL A 217 -12.88 11.57 -11.82
N PHE A 218 -12.81 12.69 -11.09
CA PHE A 218 -11.54 13.36 -10.81
C PHE A 218 -10.66 12.56 -9.86
N SER A 219 -11.18 12.19 -8.69
CA SER A 219 -10.40 11.39 -7.72
C SER A 219 -9.99 10.05 -8.31
N GLN A 220 -10.87 9.45 -9.12
CA GLN A 220 -10.60 8.18 -9.80
C GLN A 220 -9.44 8.30 -10.81
N LEU A 221 -9.38 9.38 -11.61
CA LEU A 221 -8.27 9.66 -12.52
C LEU A 221 -6.96 9.89 -11.77
N PHE A 222 -7.00 10.68 -10.68
CA PHE A 222 -5.81 10.94 -9.86
C PHE A 222 -5.21 9.68 -9.22
N LEU A 223 -6.00 8.63 -9.04
CA LEU A 223 -5.52 7.32 -8.59
C LEU A 223 -5.06 6.46 -9.77
N ALA A 224 -5.88 6.31 -10.79
CA ALA A 224 -5.64 5.38 -11.89
C ALA A 224 -4.39 5.75 -12.72
N ILE A 225 -4.14 7.05 -12.95
CA ILE A 225 -3.00 7.50 -13.75
C ILE A 225 -1.65 7.14 -13.10
N PRO A 226 -1.38 7.46 -11.82
CA PRO A 226 -0.15 7.02 -11.17
C PRO A 226 0.01 5.49 -11.12
N MET A 227 -1.09 4.74 -10.89
CA MET A 227 -1.06 3.28 -10.91
C MET A 227 -0.60 2.74 -12.27
N TRP A 228 -1.17 3.30 -13.35
CA TRP A 228 -0.79 2.92 -14.70
C TRP A 228 0.67 3.29 -15.02
N LEU A 229 1.11 4.48 -14.65
CA LEU A 229 2.50 4.91 -14.86
C LEU A 229 3.50 4.02 -14.13
N LEU A 230 3.22 3.64 -12.89
CA LEU A 230 4.06 2.74 -12.11
C LEU A 230 4.12 1.33 -12.70
N PHE A 231 3.00 0.83 -13.24
CA PHE A 231 2.97 -0.43 -13.96
C PHE A 231 3.83 -0.38 -15.23
N GLU A 232 3.73 0.69 -16.04
CA GLU A 232 4.58 0.88 -17.23
C GLU A 232 6.06 0.99 -16.86
N LEU A 233 6.40 1.69 -15.77
CA LEU A 233 7.77 1.73 -15.27
C LEU A 233 8.28 0.33 -14.92
N GLY A 234 7.44 -0.49 -14.29
CA GLY A 234 7.79 -1.90 -14.00
C GLY A 234 8.07 -2.71 -15.25
N LEU A 235 7.28 -2.54 -16.32
CA LEU A 235 7.51 -3.17 -17.62
C LEU A 235 8.78 -2.68 -18.31
N LEU A 236 9.12 -1.38 -18.18
CA LEU A 236 10.33 -0.80 -18.76
C LEU A 236 11.60 -1.33 -18.07
N ILE A 237 11.59 -1.41 -16.73
CA ILE A 237 12.73 -1.90 -15.94
C ILE A 237 12.95 -3.41 -16.16
N SER A 238 11.88 -4.17 -16.39
CA SER A 238 11.97 -5.58 -16.72
C SER A 238 12.35 -5.79 -18.20
N SER A 239 13.63 -5.52 -18.51
CA SER A 239 14.19 -5.80 -19.85
C SER A 239 14.26 -7.31 -20.07
N ASP A 240 13.78 -7.78 -21.22
CA ASP A 240 13.98 -9.16 -21.66
C ASP A 240 15.47 -9.42 -21.89
N LYS A 241 16.08 -10.23 -21.04
CA LYS A 241 17.38 -10.85 -21.36
C LYS A 241 17.29 -11.95 -22.42
N ASN A 242 16.11 -12.21 -22.97
CA ASN A 242 15.85 -13.29 -23.95
C ASN A 242 15.64 -12.82 -25.39
N SER A 243 15.99 -11.59 -25.75
CA SER A 243 16.00 -11.16 -27.16
C SER A 243 17.35 -11.39 -27.85
N GLY A 244 18.05 -12.43 -27.45
CA GLY A 244 19.31 -12.80 -28.07
C GLY A 244 19.51 -14.32 -28.06
N HIS A 245 18.74 -15.03 -28.89
CA HIS A 245 19.11 -16.25 -29.62
C HIS A 245 17.95 -16.64 -30.52
#